data_e5bfb070d31d7abc679bb207087b8292
#
_entry.id   e5bfb070d31d7abc679bb207087b8292
#
_cell.length_a   1.000
_cell.length_b   1.000
_cell.length_c   1.000
_cell.angle_alpha   90.00
_cell.angle_beta   90.00
_cell.angle_gamma   90.00
#
_symmetry.space_group_name_H-M   'P 1'
#
loop_
_entity.id
_entity.type
_entity.pdbx_description
1 polymer ?
#
loop_
_entity_poly.entity_id
_entity_poly.type
_entity_poly.pdbx_seq_one_letter_code
_entity_poly.pdbx_strand_id
1 'polypeptide(L)'
;MAEDIVTTTGIARHGATRLPSVDVDSFNVELKDDDGFLGDRASKGAFREILDTLRKPLKKNGDDPLGSKSAEAIGKNALDEALVGDDIHASALVHGAIEEFAQELAYVTRRFLKTKAWADTERIVVGGGFRQSRVGELAIARTDIILKAEDFKVDLIPIRFHPDEAGLIGCLHLAPSWIFEAHDSILGVDIGGTNIRCGLVETRWKRAPDLSKASVWKSELWRHADDEPTREGAVKRLVKMLKGLIAAADAEGLKLAPFIGIACPGVINEDGSIVKGAQNLPGNWESSKFNLPASLVEAIPQIGDHDTAVLMHNDGVAQGLSEVPFMQDVECWGVLTIGTGLGNARFTNRRKDKDKLKDDKNEKDEKKEKKTKD
;
A
#
# COMPACT_ATOMS: atom_id res chain seq x y z
N MET A 1 -2.28 26.27 14.00
CA MET A 1 -3.08 25.84 12.85
C MET A 1 -2.35 26.33 11.61
N ALA A 2 -1.57 25.47 10.96
CA ALA A 2 -0.97 25.80 9.67
C ALA A 2 -2.08 25.61 8.64
N GLU A 3 -2.47 26.67 7.95
CA GLU A 3 -3.32 26.58 6.77
C GLU A 3 -2.55 25.79 5.70
N ASP A 4 -3.08 24.64 5.30
CA ASP A 4 -2.59 23.88 4.16
C ASP A 4 -2.71 24.76 2.91
N ILE A 5 -1.58 25.35 2.50
CA ILE A 5 -1.51 26.14 1.28
C ILE A 5 -1.58 25.15 0.11
N VAL A 6 -2.77 24.96 -0.41
CA VAL A 6 -2.97 24.33 -1.72
C VAL A 6 -2.20 25.19 -2.72
N THR A 7 -1.28 24.58 -3.46
CA THR A 7 -0.57 25.30 -4.52
C THR A 7 -1.56 25.86 -5.53
N THR A 8 -1.22 26.92 -6.24
CA THR A 8 -2.07 27.58 -7.26
C THR A 8 -2.63 26.62 -8.34
N THR A 9 -2.06 25.41 -8.44
CA THR A 9 -2.50 24.33 -9.34
C THR A 9 -3.52 23.37 -8.75
N GLY A 10 -3.87 23.48 -7.46
CA GLY A 10 -4.76 22.54 -6.78
C GLY A 10 -4.19 21.13 -6.55
N ILE A 11 -2.89 20.93 -6.80
CA ILE A 11 -2.19 19.67 -6.55
C ILE A 11 -1.63 19.69 -5.12
N ALA A 12 -1.82 18.62 -4.37
CA ALA A 12 -1.27 18.46 -3.02
C ALA A 12 0.27 18.53 -3.05
N ARG A 13 0.89 18.72 -1.88
CA ARG A 13 2.34 18.60 -1.73
C ARG A 13 2.76 17.13 -1.60
N HIS A 14 4.04 16.83 -1.81
CA HIS A 14 4.56 15.49 -1.54
C HIS A 14 4.34 15.12 -0.06
N GLY A 15 4.09 13.84 0.21
CA GLY A 15 3.87 13.36 1.58
C GLY A 15 2.71 14.01 2.34
N ALA A 16 1.77 14.66 1.64
CA ALA A 16 0.68 15.42 2.26
C ALA A 16 -0.22 14.54 3.12
N THR A 17 -0.50 15.00 4.33
CA THR A 17 -1.45 14.34 5.24
C THR A 17 -2.89 14.53 4.82
N ARG A 18 -3.19 15.54 3.99
CA ARG A 18 -4.53 15.82 3.47
C ARG A 18 -4.57 15.57 1.97
N LEU A 19 -5.26 14.50 1.59
CA LEU A 19 -5.43 14.08 0.20
C LEU A 19 -6.88 14.35 -0.28
N PRO A 20 -7.17 14.23 -1.58
CA PRO A 20 -8.50 14.55 -2.12
C PRO A 20 -9.67 13.84 -1.43
N SER A 21 -9.51 12.56 -1.07
CA SER A 21 -10.59 11.72 -0.52
C SER A 21 -10.42 11.32 0.93
N VAL A 22 -9.20 11.43 1.49
CA VAL A 22 -8.87 10.98 2.84
C VAL A 22 -7.87 11.93 3.49
N ASP A 23 -7.90 11.96 4.82
CA ASP A 23 -6.80 12.45 5.63
C ASP A 23 -5.92 11.26 6.02
N VAL A 24 -4.59 11.39 5.91
CA VAL A 24 -3.60 10.40 6.33
C VAL A 24 -3.16 10.72 7.75
N ASP A 25 -3.72 9.99 8.71
CA ASP A 25 -3.52 10.30 10.14
C ASP A 25 -2.16 9.86 10.65
N SER A 26 -1.65 8.77 10.11
CA SER A 26 -0.30 8.27 10.39
C SER A 26 0.16 7.32 9.29
N PHE A 27 1.46 7.22 9.08
CA PHE A 27 2.09 6.24 8.21
C PHE A 27 3.51 5.96 8.65
N ASN A 28 4.05 4.83 8.23
CA ASN A 28 5.41 4.37 8.55
C ASN A 28 5.72 4.43 10.06
N VAL A 29 4.73 4.07 10.90
CA VAL A 29 4.89 4.04 12.34
C VAL A 29 5.71 2.83 12.74
N GLU A 30 6.79 3.08 13.47
CA GLU A 30 7.69 2.06 14.02
C GLU A 30 7.33 1.81 15.48
N LEU A 31 6.63 0.70 15.75
CA LEU A 31 6.39 0.25 17.13
C LEU A 31 7.50 -0.71 17.56
N LYS A 32 7.92 -0.59 18.81
CA LYS A 32 8.96 -1.43 19.43
C LYS A 32 8.46 -2.07 20.73
N ASP A 33 9.01 -3.20 21.03
CA ASP A 33 9.00 -3.83 22.36
C ASP A 33 10.44 -4.18 22.79
N ASP A 34 10.59 -5.00 23.82
CA ASP A 34 11.91 -5.38 24.35
C ASP A 34 12.72 -6.25 23.36
N ASP A 35 12.05 -6.91 22.42
CA ASP A 35 12.66 -7.79 21.41
C ASP A 35 13.02 -7.04 20.09
N GLY A 36 12.59 -5.78 19.91
CA GLY A 36 12.89 -4.97 18.73
C GLY A 36 11.68 -4.37 18.06
N PHE A 37 11.72 -4.26 16.70
CA PHE A 37 10.61 -3.73 15.94
C PHE A 37 9.47 -4.75 15.84
N LEU A 38 8.26 -4.35 16.22
CA LEU A 38 7.08 -5.21 16.13
C LEU A 38 6.77 -5.64 14.69
N GLY A 39 7.08 -4.78 13.72
CA GLY A 39 6.88 -5.09 12.30
C GLY A 39 7.67 -6.31 11.82
N ASP A 40 8.80 -6.60 12.45
CA ASP A 40 9.62 -7.77 12.09
C ASP A 40 8.87 -9.08 12.34
N ARG A 41 8.01 -9.14 13.38
CA ARG A 41 7.16 -10.30 13.71
C ARG A 41 6.06 -10.58 12.68
N ALA A 42 5.67 -9.57 11.91
CA ALA A 42 4.60 -9.65 10.90
C ALA A 42 5.15 -9.40 9.48
N SER A 43 6.35 -9.90 9.20
CA SER A 43 7.00 -9.82 7.89
C SER A 43 6.96 -11.16 7.16
N LYS A 44 7.26 -11.12 5.85
CA LYS A 44 7.47 -12.34 5.07
C LYS A 44 8.62 -13.20 5.63
N GLY A 45 9.66 -12.54 6.17
CA GLY A 45 10.78 -13.20 6.84
C GLY A 45 10.32 -13.97 8.08
N ALA A 46 9.51 -13.34 8.94
CA ALA A 46 8.96 -13.97 10.14
C ALA A 46 8.17 -15.25 9.83
N PHE A 47 7.32 -15.23 8.80
CA PHE A 47 6.63 -16.45 8.39
C PHE A 47 7.61 -17.58 8.00
N ARG A 48 8.68 -17.23 7.29
CA ARG A 48 9.72 -18.20 6.89
C ARG A 48 10.49 -18.76 8.07
N GLU A 49 10.79 -17.93 9.05
CA GLU A 49 11.47 -18.32 10.30
C GLU A 49 10.59 -19.24 11.15
N ILE A 50 9.30 -18.92 11.29
CA ILE A 50 8.32 -19.81 11.94
C ILE A 50 8.29 -21.18 11.25
N LEU A 51 8.18 -21.20 9.92
CA LEU A 51 8.15 -22.44 9.16
C LEU A 51 9.45 -23.26 9.36
N ASP A 52 10.62 -22.62 9.30
CA ASP A 52 11.89 -23.33 9.53
C ASP A 52 12.03 -23.82 10.98
N THR A 53 11.48 -23.08 11.96
CA THR A 53 11.47 -23.50 13.38
C THR A 53 10.65 -24.76 13.55
N LEU A 54 9.46 -24.84 12.98
CA LEU A 54 8.60 -26.04 13.01
C LEU A 54 9.24 -27.23 12.29
N ARG A 55 9.96 -26.99 11.21
CA ARG A 55 10.64 -28.02 10.41
C ARG A 55 11.93 -28.55 11.04
N LYS A 56 12.59 -27.75 11.87
CA LYS A 56 13.92 -28.09 12.42
C LYS A 56 13.99 -29.46 13.10
N PRO A 57 13.06 -29.85 14.02
CA PRO A 57 13.09 -31.18 14.60
C PRO A 57 12.79 -32.29 13.57
N LEU A 58 11.91 -32.05 12.60
CA LEU A 58 11.57 -33.01 11.54
C LEU A 58 12.73 -33.25 10.61
N LYS A 59 13.44 -32.20 10.18
CA LYS A 59 14.66 -32.33 9.39
C LYS A 59 15.73 -33.15 10.09
N LYS A 60 15.90 -32.96 11.41
CA LYS A 60 16.87 -33.72 12.20
C LYS A 60 16.61 -35.23 12.20
N ASN A 61 15.33 -35.60 12.16
CA ASN A 61 14.89 -37.01 12.15
C ASN A 61 14.76 -37.60 10.72
N GLY A 62 14.90 -36.78 9.67
CA GLY A 62 14.72 -37.22 8.29
C GLY A 62 13.26 -37.28 7.82
N ASP A 63 12.31 -36.76 8.63
CA ASP A 63 10.87 -36.87 8.43
C ASP A 63 10.20 -35.55 7.97
N ASP A 64 10.99 -34.60 7.41
CA ASP A 64 10.44 -33.32 6.96
C ASP A 64 9.58 -33.47 5.68
N PRO A 65 8.25 -33.29 5.74
CA PRO A 65 7.40 -33.49 4.58
C PRO A 65 7.58 -32.43 3.47
N LEU A 66 8.23 -31.30 3.76
CA LEU A 66 8.56 -30.28 2.76
C LEU A 66 9.96 -30.45 2.16
N GLY A 67 10.66 -31.56 2.50
CA GLY A 67 11.96 -31.92 1.95
C GLY A 67 13.13 -31.12 2.52
N SER A 68 14.28 -31.16 1.85
CA SER A 68 15.54 -30.64 2.36
C SER A 68 15.74 -29.13 2.20
N LYS A 69 14.97 -28.45 1.35
CA LYS A 69 15.12 -27.01 1.06
C LYS A 69 14.89 -26.17 2.33
N SER A 70 15.57 -25.02 2.47
CA SER A 70 15.22 -24.02 3.48
C SER A 70 13.83 -23.44 3.21
N ALA A 71 13.15 -22.88 4.22
CA ALA A 71 11.86 -22.23 4.03
C ALA A 71 11.95 -21.07 3.03
N GLU A 72 13.05 -20.33 3.01
CA GLU A 72 13.28 -19.25 2.04
C GLU A 72 13.31 -19.76 0.59
N ALA A 73 13.85 -20.95 0.36
CA ALA A 73 13.93 -21.56 -0.97
C ALA A 73 12.64 -22.24 -1.44
N ILE A 74 11.63 -22.39 -0.56
CA ILE A 74 10.32 -22.93 -0.94
C ILE A 74 9.46 -21.79 -1.53
N GLY A 75 9.09 -21.92 -2.80
CA GLY A 75 8.23 -20.94 -3.48
C GLY A 75 6.82 -20.88 -2.87
N LYS A 76 6.12 -19.76 -3.09
CA LYS A 76 4.72 -19.56 -2.65
C LYS A 76 3.81 -20.69 -3.16
N ASN A 77 3.90 -21.01 -4.46
CA ASN A 77 3.06 -22.04 -5.07
C ASN A 77 3.29 -23.42 -4.43
N ALA A 78 4.52 -23.77 -4.09
CA ALA A 78 4.81 -25.02 -3.42
C ALA A 78 4.22 -25.10 -1.99
N LEU A 79 4.14 -23.96 -1.28
CA LEU A 79 3.46 -23.89 -0.01
C LEU A 79 1.93 -23.98 -0.15
N ASP A 80 1.38 -23.32 -1.16
CA ASP A 80 -0.05 -23.41 -1.47
C ASP A 80 -0.45 -24.84 -1.90
N GLU A 81 0.41 -25.51 -2.70
CA GLU A 81 0.23 -26.92 -3.06
C GLU A 81 0.31 -27.84 -1.83
N ALA A 82 1.30 -27.65 -0.95
CA ALA A 82 1.42 -28.39 0.28
C ALA A 82 0.23 -28.19 1.21
N LEU A 83 -0.33 -26.98 1.26
CA LEU A 83 -1.46 -26.62 2.10
C LEU A 83 -2.73 -27.42 1.74
N VAL A 84 -2.98 -27.65 0.45
CA VAL A 84 -4.22 -28.30 -0.07
C VAL A 84 -3.99 -29.69 -0.66
N GLY A 85 -2.74 -30.17 -0.66
CA GLY A 85 -2.37 -31.45 -1.24
C GLY A 85 -2.75 -32.66 -0.39
N ASP A 86 -2.53 -33.85 -0.94
CA ASP A 86 -2.89 -35.13 -0.29
C ASP A 86 -1.92 -35.52 0.85
N ASP A 87 -0.74 -34.89 0.95
CA ASP A 87 0.19 -35.11 2.06
C ASP A 87 -0.31 -34.37 3.31
N ILE A 88 -0.98 -35.12 4.18
CA ILE A 88 -1.57 -34.62 5.44
C ILE A 88 -0.49 -34.02 6.35
N HIS A 89 0.74 -34.56 6.36
CA HIS A 89 1.82 -34.06 7.21
C HIS A 89 2.35 -32.72 6.69
N ALA A 90 2.53 -32.57 5.37
CA ALA A 90 2.89 -31.31 4.75
C ALA A 90 1.81 -30.24 5.00
N SER A 91 0.54 -30.61 4.78
CA SER A 91 -0.61 -29.74 5.03
C SER A 91 -0.67 -29.27 6.49
N ALA A 92 -0.57 -30.20 7.44
CA ALA A 92 -0.60 -29.91 8.87
C ALA A 92 0.55 -28.97 9.30
N LEU A 93 1.75 -29.16 8.75
CA LEU A 93 2.91 -28.32 9.01
C LEU A 93 2.70 -26.88 8.52
N VAL A 94 2.16 -26.71 7.31
CA VAL A 94 1.85 -25.37 6.75
C VAL A 94 0.73 -24.70 7.53
N HIS A 95 -0.31 -25.44 7.96
CA HIS A 95 -1.35 -24.92 8.84
C HIS A 95 -0.81 -24.48 10.20
N GLY A 96 0.14 -25.22 10.79
CA GLY A 96 0.83 -24.82 12.02
C GLY A 96 1.56 -23.49 11.85
N ALA A 97 2.29 -23.32 10.73
CA ALA A 97 2.99 -22.06 10.45
C ALA A 97 2.00 -20.88 10.22
N ILE A 98 0.85 -21.13 9.57
CA ILE A 98 -0.21 -20.13 9.42
C ILE A 98 -0.77 -19.71 10.77
N GLU A 99 -1.04 -20.67 11.68
CA GLU A 99 -1.57 -20.34 13.01
C GLU A 99 -0.59 -19.51 13.83
N GLU A 100 0.69 -19.91 13.92
CA GLU A 100 1.69 -19.16 14.65
C GLU A 100 1.87 -17.75 14.07
N PHE A 101 1.95 -17.62 12.76
CA PHE A 101 2.05 -16.31 12.11
C PHE A 101 0.82 -15.44 12.33
N ALA A 102 -0.38 -16.03 12.33
CA ALA A 102 -1.61 -15.31 12.60
C ALA A 102 -1.67 -14.76 14.04
N GLN A 103 -1.13 -15.49 15.01
CA GLN A 103 -0.98 -15.02 16.39
C GLN A 103 -0.03 -13.81 16.47
N GLU A 104 1.11 -13.87 15.78
CA GLU A 104 2.05 -12.74 15.71
C GLU A 104 1.43 -11.52 15.02
N LEU A 105 0.75 -11.71 13.88
CA LEU A 105 0.07 -10.62 13.18
C LEU A 105 -1.06 -10.02 14.03
N ALA A 106 -1.81 -10.84 14.78
CA ALA A 106 -2.81 -10.37 15.72
C ALA A 106 -2.18 -9.57 16.86
N TYR A 107 -1.06 -10.04 17.42
CA TYR A 107 -0.32 -9.30 18.43
C TYR A 107 0.11 -7.93 17.93
N VAL A 108 0.73 -7.87 16.77
CA VAL A 108 1.17 -6.61 16.13
C VAL A 108 -0.01 -5.68 15.88
N THR A 109 -1.11 -6.20 15.32
CA THR A 109 -2.33 -5.43 15.04
C THR A 109 -2.91 -4.83 16.32
N ARG A 110 -3.01 -5.59 17.41
CA ARG A 110 -3.44 -5.10 18.74
C ARG A 110 -2.57 -3.94 19.25
N ARG A 111 -1.26 -4.01 19.00
CA ARG A 111 -0.34 -2.94 19.41
C ARG A 111 -0.58 -1.67 18.61
N PHE A 112 -0.85 -1.76 17.31
CA PHE A 112 -1.28 -0.60 16.51
C PHE A 112 -2.59 -0.01 17.04
N LEU A 113 -3.63 -0.82 17.22
CA LEU A 113 -4.95 -0.38 17.71
C LEU A 113 -4.92 0.29 19.09
N LYS A 114 -3.93 0.00 19.92
CA LYS A 114 -3.71 0.65 21.22
C LYS A 114 -3.03 2.02 21.10
N THR A 115 -2.50 2.39 19.95
CA THR A 115 -1.92 3.73 19.75
C THR A 115 -3.01 4.75 19.51
N LYS A 116 -2.78 6.00 19.93
CA LYS A 116 -3.74 7.09 19.71
C LYS A 116 -4.06 7.30 18.22
N ALA A 117 -3.08 7.09 17.36
CA ALA A 117 -3.24 7.29 15.91
C ALA A 117 -4.11 6.21 15.26
N TRP A 118 -4.24 5.01 15.86
CA TRP A 118 -5.01 3.87 15.32
C TRP A 118 -6.25 3.55 16.15
N ALA A 119 -6.48 4.28 17.24
CA ALA A 119 -7.74 4.18 17.97
C ALA A 119 -8.92 4.40 17.01
N ASP A 120 -10.04 3.77 17.26
CA ASP A 120 -11.27 3.87 16.44
C ASP A 120 -11.12 3.37 14.98
N THR A 121 -10.06 2.61 14.65
CA THR A 121 -9.93 1.96 13.35
C THR A 121 -10.97 0.84 13.23
N GLU A 122 -11.86 0.95 12.23
CA GLU A 122 -12.97 0.02 12.00
C GLU A 122 -12.58 -1.12 11.06
N ARG A 123 -11.67 -0.85 10.12
CA ARG A 123 -11.22 -1.85 9.13
C ARG A 123 -9.73 -1.69 8.84
N ILE A 124 -9.03 -2.82 8.70
CA ILE A 124 -7.64 -2.87 8.29
C ILE A 124 -7.52 -3.73 7.03
N VAL A 125 -6.96 -3.13 5.98
CA VAL A 125 -6.66 -3.85 4.75
C VAL A 125 -5.25 -4.41 4.82
N VAL A 126 -5.05 -5.68 4.50
CA VAL A 126 -3.74 -6.32 4.50
C VAL A 126 -3.26 -6.54 3.07
N GLY A 127 -2.22 -5.82 2.69
CA GLY A 127 -1.56 -5.85 1.38
C GLY A 127 -0.17 -6.47 1.42
N GLY A 128 0.61 -6.16 0.38
CA GLY A 128 1.97 -6.63 0.22
C GLY A 128 2.08 -8.04 -0.37
N GLY A 129 3.31 -8.41 -0.71
CA GLY A 129 3.56 -9.65 -1.46
C GLY A 129 3.20 -10.95 -0.74
N PHE A 130 3.02 -10.94 0.58
CA PHE A 130 2.58 -12.11 1.35
C PHE A 130 1.14 -12.52 1.01
N ARG A 131 0.25 -11.54 0.80
CA ARG A 131 -1.17 -11.76 0.44
C ARG A 131 -1.35 -12.50 -0.89
N GLN A 132 -0.35 -12.56 -1.77
CA GLN A 132 -0.44 -13.21 -3.10
C GLN A 132 -0.51 -14.75 -3.06
N SER A 133 -0.66 -15.37 -1.90
CA SER A 133 -0.71 -16.82 -1.74
C SER A 133 -1.93 -17.21 -0.92
N ARG A 134 -2.40 -18.45 -1.10
CA ARG A 134 -3.47 -18.99 -0.27
C ARG A 134 -3.06 -19.06 1.20
N VAL A 135 -1.80 -19.36 1.46
CA VAL A 135 -1.21 -19.29 2.81
C VAL A 135 -1.39 -17.90 3.42
N GLY A 136 -1.07 -16.85 2.65
CA GLY A 136 -1.22 -15.47 3.11
C GLY A 136 -2.68 -15.08 3.35
N GLU A 137 -3.59 -15.45 2.45
CA GLU A 137 -5.04 -15.19 2.62
C GLU A 137 -5.60 -15.88 3.89
N LEU A 138 -5.21 -17.13 4.13
CA LEU A 138 -5.64 -17.85 5.33
C LEU A 138 -5.04 -17.26 6.61
N ALA A 139 -3.79 -16.83 6.59
CA ALA A 139 -3.17 -16.17 7.73
C ALA A 139 -3.92 -14.87 8.09
N ILE A 140 -4.29 -14.05 7.10
CA ILE A 140 -5.07 -12.81 7.31
C ILE A 140 -6.45 -13.16 7.89
N ALA A 141 -7.17 -14.12 7.29
CA ALA A 141 -8.48 -14.53 7.77
C ALA A 141 -8.42 -15.13 9.19
N ARG A 142 -7.37 -15.90 9.50
CA ARG A 142 -7.16 -16.46 10.83
C ARG A 142 -6.88 -15.37 11.86
N THR A 143 -6.09 -14.36 11.49
CA THR A 143 -5.84 -13.17 12.32
C THR A 143 -7.13 -12.42 12.64
N ASP A 144 -8.01 -12.23 11.66
CA ASP A 144 -9.32 -11.59 11.83
C ASP A 144 -10.17 -12.34 12.86
N ILE A 145 -10.22 -13.67 12.76
CA ILE A 145 -10.94 -14.53 13.71
C ILE A 145 -10.35 -14.39 15.13
N ILE A 146 -9.02 -14.36 15.28
CA ILE A 146 -8.37 -14.20 16.58
C ILE A 146 -8.75 -12.86 17.20
N LEU A 147 -8.66 -11.76 16.46
CA LEU A 147 -9.02 -10.43 16.94
C LEU A 147 -10.49 -10.35 17.37
N LYS A 148 -11.40 -10.92 16.58
CA LYS A 148 -12.84 -10.97 16.89
C LYS A 148 -13.13 -11.83 18.11
N ALA A 149 -12.43 -12.94 18.30
CA ALA A 149 -12.57 -13.79 19.49
C ALA A 149 -12.10 -13.06 20.78
N GLU A 150 -11.26 -12.07 20.66
CA GLU A 150 -10.80 -11.20 21.75
C GLU A 150 -11.62 -9.89 21.88
N ASP A 151 -12.79 -9.82 21.22
CA ASP A 151 -13.73 -8.67 21.23
C ASP A 151 -13.19 -7.38 20.60
N PHE A 152 -12.18 -7.46 19.75
CA PHE A 152 -11.78 -6.33 18.92
C PHE A 152 -12.80 -6.13 17.78
N LYS A 153 -13.31 -4.89 17.68
CA LYS A 153 -14.31 -4.50 16.67
C LYS A 153 -13.64 -3.94 15.42
N VAL A 154 -12.72 -4.68 14.86
CA VAL A 154 -12.01 -4.34 13.64
C VAL A 154 -12.14 -5.49 12.64
N ASP A 155 -12.43 -5.15 11.39
CA ASP A 155 -12.37 -6.12 10.30
C ASP A 155 -10.97 -6.14 9.69
N LEU A 156 -10.36 -7.32 9.59
CA LEU A 156 -9.10 -7.51 8.90
C LEU A 156 -9.35 -8.21 7.57
N ILE A 157 -9.13 -7.50 6.46
CA ILE A 157 -9.44 -8.00 5.12
C ILE A 157 -8.23 -7.94 4.18
N PRO A 158 -8.10 -8.88 3.22
CA PRO A 158 -7.05 -8.77 2.22
C PRO A 158 -7.31 -7.61 1.26
N ILE A 159 -6.22 -6.95 0.79
CA ILE A 159 -6.29 -5.92 -0.24
C ILE A 159 -6.94 -6.47 -1.51
N ARG A 160 -7.79 -5.68 -2.13
CA ARG A 160 -8.60 -6.10 -3.27
C ARG A 160 -7.79 -6.23 -4.56
N PHE A 161 -6.97 -5.24 -4.84
CA PHE A 161 -6.10 -5.25 -6.01
C PHE A 161 -4.89 -6.17 -5.82
N HIS A 162 -4.37 -6.66 -6.94
CA HIS A 162 -3.12 -7.42 -6.89
C HIS A 162 -2.01 -6.56 -6.27
N PRO A 163 -1.20 -7.07 -5.34
CA PRO A 163 -0.16 -6.29 -4.68
C PRO A 163 0.83 -5.61 -5.63
N ASP A 164 1.06 -6.15 -6.82
CA ASP A 164 1.90 -5.53 -7.85
C ASP A 164 1.22 -4.36 -8.57
N GLU A 165 -0.09 -4.16 -8.39
CA GLU A 165 -0.89 -3.12 -9.02
C GLU A 165 -1.41 -2.08 -8.02
N ALA A 166 -1.57 -2.49 -6.75
CA ALA A 166 -2.19 -1.65 -5.73
C ALA A 166 -1.46 -0.31 -5.55
N GLY A 167 -0.12 -0.31 -5.48
CA GLY A 167 0.67 0.93 -5.39
C GLY A 167 0.49 1.83 -6.62
N LEU A 168 0.44 1.24 -7.82
CA LEU A 168 0.22 1.97 -9.07
C LEU A 168 -1.19 2.59 -9.11
N ILE A 169 -2.22 1.81 -8.77
CA ILE A 169 -3.62 2.26 -8.75
C ILE A 169 -3.82 3.32 -7.68
N GLY A 170 -3.21 3.15 -6.50
CA GLY A 170 -3.28 4.13 -5.43
C GLY A 170 -2.74 5.50 -5.80
N CYS A 171 -1.79 5.58 -6.73
CA CYS A 171 -1.27 6.84 -7.26
C CYS A 171 -2.36 7.72 -7.91
N LEU A 172 -3.47 7.14 -8.40
CA LEU A 172 -4.62 7.91 -8.88
C LEU A 172 -5.22 8.83 -7.81
N HIS A 173 -5.23 8.37 -6.56
CA HIS A 173 -5.83 9.09 -5.45
C HIS A 173 -4.92 10.19 -4.86
N LEU A 174 -3.69 10.29 -5.34
CA LEU A 174 -2.81 11.43 -5.06
C LEU A 174 -3.21 12.64 -5.89
N ALA A 175 -3.74 12.44 -7.09
CA ALA A 175 -4.11 13.49 -8.03
C ALA A 175 -5.52 14.04 -7.74
N PRO A 176 -5.76 15.34 -7.96
CA PRO A 176 -7.10 15.89 -7.89
C PRO A 176 -7.96 15.37 -9.04
N SER A 177 -9.26 15.19 -8.78
CA SER A 177 -10.20 14.55 -9.73
C SER A 177 -10.36 15.27 -11.07
N TRP A 178 -10.12 16.57 -11.13
CA TRP A 178 -10.24 17.34 -12.37
C TRP A 178 -9.25 16.89 -13.46
N ILE A 179 -8.11 16.26 -13.09
CA ILE A 179 -7.16 15.68 -14.05
C ILE A 179 -7.84 14.58 -14.88
N PHE A 180 -8.79 13.84 -14.28
CA PHE A 180 -9.45 12.70 -14.93
C PHE A 180 -10.57 13.10 -15.87
N GLU A 181 -11.03 14.35 -15.85
CA GLU A 181 -12.07 14.84 -16.77
C GLU A 181 -11.57 14.90 -18.21
N ALA A 182 -10.29 15.24 -18.40
CA ALA A 182 -9.67 15.40 -19.73
C ALA A 182 -8.80 14.21 -20.15
N HIS A 183 -8.43 13.31 -19.22
CA HIS A 183 -7.46 12.25 -19.44
C HIS A 183 -8.00 10.88 -19.06
N ASP A 184 -7.53 9.85 -19.78
CA ASP A 184 -7.99 8.47 -19.58
C ASP A 184 -7.04 7.68 -18.67
N SER A 185 -5.79 8.14 -18.51
CA SER A 185 -4.73 7.42 -17.77
C SER A 185 -3.73 8.36 -17.13
N ILE A 186 -2.98 7.80 -16.16
CA ILE A 186 -1.80 8.42 -15.53
C ILE A 186 -0.62 7.46 -15.58
N LEU A 187 0.58 7.98 -15.25
CA LEU A 187 1.74 7.15 -14.90
C LEU A 187 1.77 6.93 -13.40
N GLY A 188 1.83 5.67 -13.00
CA GLY A 188 2.10 5.23 -11.63
C GLY A 188 3.50 4.64 -11.53
N VAL A 189 4.17 4.89 -10.40
CA VAL A 189 5.46 4.31 -10.03
C VAL A 189 5.33 3.72 -8.64
N ASP A 190 5.77 2.47 -8.46
CA ASP A 190 5.83 1.79 -7.16
C ASP A 190 7.26 1.30 -6.92
N ILE A 191 7.92 1.93 -5.97
CA ILE A 191 9.29 1.67 -5.59
C ILE A 191 9.28 0.86 -4.29
N GLY A 192 9.83 -0.34 -4.35
CA GLY A 192 10.04 -1.19 -3.18
C GLY A 192 11.50 -1.55 -2.99
N GLY A 193 11.86 -2.13 -1.85
CA GLY A 193 13.24 -2.52 -1.52
C GLY A 193 13.85 -3.57 -2.45
N THR A 194 13.06 -4.23 -3.27
CA THR A 194 13.51 -5.31 -4.20
C THR A 194 13.20 -4.97 -5.65
N ASN A 195 12.06 -4.32 -5.90
CA ASN A 195 11.50 -4.10 -7.22
C ASN A 195 11.14 -2.63 -7.42
N ILE A 196 11.25 -2.16 -8.65
CA ILE A 196 10.64 -0.91 -9.14
C ILE A 196 9.63 -1.28 -10.22
N ARG A 197 8.41 -0.78 -10.10
CA ARG A 197 7.33 -0.95 -11.07
C ARG A 197 6.90 0.39 -11.62
N CYS A 198 6.62 0.43 -12.90
CA CYS A 198 5.97 1.57 -13.55
C CYS A 198 4.76 1.06 -14.30
N GLY A 199 3.69 1.84 -14.34
CA GLY A 199 2.48 1.44 -15.05
C GLY A 199 1.69 2.60 -15.62
N LEU A 200 1.00 2.32 -16.72
CA LEU A 200 -0.10 3.12 -17.22
C LEU A 200 -1.37 2.66 -16.52
N VAL A 201 -1.96 3.54 -15.73
CA VAL A 201 -3.17 3.26 -14.96
C VAL A 201 -4.35 3.96 -15.62
N GLU A 202 -5.28 3.16 -16.19
CA GLU A 202 -6.53 3.68 -16.71
C GLU A 202 -7.45 4.08 -15.55
N THR A 203 -7.98 5.30 -15.63
CA THR A 203 -8.91 5.83 -14.62
C THR A 203 -10.27 5.19 -14.69
N ARG A 204 -10.71 4.84 -15.91
CA ARG A 204 -12.09 4.42 -16.25
C ARG A 204 -13.16 5.34 -15.64
N TRP A 205 -12.83 6.61 -15.49
CA TRP A 205 -13.63 7.66 -14.86
C TRP A 205 -15.09 7.70 -15.35
N LYS A 206 -15.29 7.57 -16.66
CA LYS A 206 -16.65 7.57 -17.25
C LYS A 206 -17.50 6.39 -16.80
N ARG A 207 -16.88 5.27 -16.40
CA ARG A 207 -17.59 4.07 -15.92
C ARG A 207 -17.82 4.09 -14.42
N ALA A 208 -16.86 4.65 -13.68
CA ALA A 208 -16.88 4.73 -12.22
C ALA A 208 -16.11 5.99 -11.77
N PRO A 209 -16.82 7.10 -11.49
CA PRO A 209 -16.20 8.35 -11.05
C PRO A 209 -15.51 8.24 -9.68
N ASP A 210 -15.79 7.19 -8.91
CA ASP A 210 -15.12 6.85 -7.67
C ASP A 210 -13.79 6.12 -7.88
N LEU A 211 -13.38 5.85 -9.14
CA LEU A 211 -12.20 5.10 -9.54
C LEU A 211 -12.22 3.61 -9.14
N SER A 212 -13.35 3.06 -8.68
CA SER A 212 -13.47 1.63 -8.30
C SER A 212 -13.24 0.64 -9.45
N LYS A 213 -13.21 1.13 -10.69
CA LYS A 213 -12.96 0.35 -11.90
C LYS A 213 -11.59 0.65 -12.54
N ALA A 214 -10.75 1.44 -11.87
CA ALA A 214 -9.40 1.68 -12.34
C ALA A 214 -8.62 0.38 -12.49
N SER A 215 -7.71 0.34 -13.44
CA SER A 215 -6.89 -0.86 -13.71
C SER A 215 -5.56 -0.48 -14.33
N VAL A 216 -4.56 -1.31 -14.13
CA VAL A 216 -3.28 -1.18 -14.83
C VAL A 216 -3.46 -1.73 -16.25
N TRP A 217 -3.28 -0.85 -17.26
CA TRP A 217 -3.36 -1.25 -18.67
C TRP A 217 -2.06 -1.91 -19.15
N LYS A 218 -0.91 -1.34 -18.74
CA LYS A 218 0.43 -1.85 -19.05
C LYS A 218 1.38 -1.51 -17.93
N SER A 219 2.25 -2.44 -17.57
CA SER A 219 3.28 -2.20 -16.57
C SER A 219 4.62 -2.81 -16.99
N GLU A 220 5.69 -2.26 -16.45
CA GLU A 220 7.04 -2.80 -16.50
C GLU A 220 7.54 -3.01 -15.08
N LEU A 221 8.07 -4.21 -14.80
CA LEU A 221 8.69 -4.58 -13.54
C LEU A 221 10.19 -4.71 -13.74
N TRP A 222 10.96 -4.09 -12.85
CA TRP A 222 12.40 -4.29 -12.76
C TRP A 222 12.78 -4.71 -11.35
N ARG A 223 13.40 -5.90 -11.25
CA ARG A 223 13.95 -6.42 -10.01
C ARG A 223 15.35 -5.85 -9.78
N HIS A 224 15.43 -4.63 -9.26
CA HIS A 224 16.68 -3.91 -9.07
C HIS A 224 17.64 -4.59 -8.07
N ALA A 225 17.11 -5.39 -7.13
CA ALA A 225 17.91 -6.12 -6.17
C ALA A 225 18.85 -7.16 -6.81
N ASP A 226 18.53 -7.63 -8.04
CA ASP A 226 19.39 -8.59 -8.75
C ASP A 226 20.53 -7.88 -9.49
N ASP A 227 20.37 -6.59 -9.81
CA ASP A 227 21.34 -5.81 -10.60
C ASP A 227 22.24 -4.92 -9.73
N GLU A 228 21.91 -4.73 -8.44
CA GLU A 228 22.62 -3.87 -7.47
C GLU A 228 23.07 -2.52 -8.06
N PRO A 229 22.17 -1.74 -8.67
CA PRO A 229 22.55 -0.52 -9.37
C PRO A 229 22.97 0.59 -8.39
N THR A 230 23.70 1.58 -8.89
CA THR A 230 23.83 2.86 -8.18
C THR A 230 22.49 3.59 -8.16
N ARG A 231 22.31 4.59 -7.28
CA ARG A 231 21.12 5.44 -7.27
C ARG A 231 20.87 6.11 -8.62
N GLU A 232 21.90 6.68 -9.21
CA GLU A 232 21.85 7.32 -10.53
C GLU A 232 21.47 6.33 -11.62
N GLY A 233 22.00 5.11 -11.56
CA GLY A 233 21.63 4.00 -12.45
C GLY A 233 20.16 3.62 -12.30
N ALA A 234 19.65 3.56 -11.07
CA ALA A 234 18.25 3.26 -10.78
C ALA A 234 17.31 4.34 -11.33
N VAL A 235 17.61 5.63 -11.11
CA VAL A 235 16.84 6.75 -11.66
C VAL A 235 16.85 6.73 -13.19
N LYS A 236 18.02 6.51 -13.81
CA LYS A 236 18.12 6.41 -15.27
C LYS A 236 17.27 5.27 -15.85
N ARG A 237 17.26 4.10 -15.18
CA ARG A 237 16.41 2.97 -15.59
C ARG A 237 14.94 3.29 -15.44
N LEU A 238 14.53 3.90 -14.31
CA LEU A 238 13.17 4.36 -14.05
C LEU A 238 12.69 5.33 -15.15
N VAL A 239 13.51 6.35 -15.49
CA VAL A 239 13.20 7.29 -16.58
C VAL A 239 13.02 6.58 -17.91
N LYS A 240 13.85 5.57 -18.21
CA LYS A 240 13.72 4.77 -19.44
C LYS A 240 12.38 4.01 -19.46
N MET A 241 11.98 3.39 -18.36
CA MET A 241 10.69 2.68 -18.24
C MET A 241 9.53 3.65 -18.46
N LEU A 242 9.54 4.82 -17.80
CA LEU A 242 8.50 5.82 -17.96
C LEU A 242 8.38 6.34 -19.40
N LYS A 243 9.51 6.65 -20.05
CA LYS A 243 9.51 7.07 -21.48
C LYS A 243 8.98 5.98 -22.39
N GLY A 244 9.25 4.71 -22.10
CA GLY A 244 8.69 3.57 -22.83
C GLY A 244 7.16 3.47 -22.69
N LEU A 245 6.64 3.74 -21.50
CA LEU A 245 5.19 3.75 -21.25
C LEU A 245 4.52 4.96 -21.89
N ILE A 246 5.13 6.15 -21.88
CA ILE A 246 4.62 7.34 -22.61
C ILE A 246 4.48 7.02 -24.09
N ALA A 247 5.54 6.48 -24.71
CA ALA A 247 5.49 6.11 -26.14
C ALA A 247 4.43 5.03 -26.41
N ALA A 248 4.18 4.10 -25.47
CA ALA A 248 3.12 3.11 -25.62
C ALA A 248 1.72 3.74 -25.52
N ALA A 249 1.52 4.72 -24.64
CA ALA A 249 0.26 5.45 -24.54
C ALA A 249 -0.03 6.23 -25.82
N ASP A 250 0.97 6.93 -26.37
CA ASP A 250 0.86 7.68 -27.63
C ASP A 250 0.49 6.76 -28.81
N ALA A 251 1.15 5.58 -28.89
CA ALA A 251 0.90 4.61 -29.95
C ALA A 251 -0.54 4.04 -29.93
N GLU A 252 -1.15 3.93 -28.75
CA GLU A 252 -2.52 3.45 -28.56
C GLU A 252 -3.56 4.58 -28.54
N GLY A 253 -3.12 5.83 -28.65
CA GLY A 253 -3.99 7.00 -28.60
C GLY A 253 -4.65 7.24 -27.24
N LEU A 254 -4.04 6.77 -26.14
CA LEU A 254 -4.50 7.02 -24.79
C LEU A 254 -4.24 8.48 -24.42
N LYS A 255 -5.22 9.14 -23.83
CA LYS A 255 -5.07 10.50 -23.31
C LYS A 255 -4.37 10.46 -21.96
N LEU A 256 -3.04 10.38 -22.01
CA LEU A 256 -2.20 10.34 -20.83
C LEU A 256 -2.16 11.71 -20.15
N ALA A 257 -2.50 11.76 -18.85
CA ALA A 257 -2.35 12.96 -18.06
C ALA A 257 -0.86 13.32 -17.88
N PRO A 258 -0.51 14.60 -17.81
CA PRO A 258 0.84 15.05 -17.52
C PRO A 258 1.18 14.89 -16.03
N PHE A 259 0.93 13.69 -15.49
CA PHE A 259 1.02 13.38 -14.08
C PHE A 259 1.71 12.05 -13.83
N ILE A 260 2.68 12.05 -12.92
CA ILE A 260 3.38 10.87 -12.42
C ILE A 260 3.14 10.78 -10.92
N GLY A 261 2.39 9.76 -10.48
CA GLY A 261 2.26 9.42 -9.08
C GLY A 261 3.34 8.44 -8.65
N ILE A 262 3.95 8.65 -7.48
CA ILE A 262 5.04 7.81 -6.98
C ILE A 262 4.70 7.29 -5.58
N ALA A 263 4.70 5.97 -5.45
CA ALA A 263 4.76 5.25 -4.19
C ALA A 263 6.25 4.95 -3.88
N CYS A 264 6.77 5.42 -2.75
CA CYS A 264 8.18 5.27 -2.39
C CYS A 264 8.33 4.99 -0.89
N PRO A 265 9.21 4.05 -0.47
CA PRO A 265 9.44 3.80 0.94
C PRO A 265 9.92 5.05 1.68
N GLY A 266 9.56 5.13 2.95
CA GLY A 266 10.08 6.13 3.87
C GLY A 266 9.13 7.28 4.18
N VAL A 267 9.67 8.24 4.93
CA VAL A 267 8.98 9.48 5.32
C VAL A 267 9.33 10.55 4.30
N ILE A 268 8.31 11.02 3.59
CA ILE A 268 8.42 11.97 2.48
C ILE A 268 8.10 13.37 2.98
N ASN A 269 9.00 14.33 2.75
CA ASN A 269 8.78 15.74 3.02
C ASN A 269 7.93 16.40 1.92
N GLU A 270 7.40 17.58 2.22
CA GLU A 270 6.61 18.39 1.27
C GLU A 270 7.36 18.80 -0.01
N ASP A 271 8.68 18.90 0.05
CA ASP A 271 9.55 19.18 -1.09
C ASP A 271 9.92 17.94 -1.92
N GLY A 272 9.48 16.74 -1.50
CA GLY A 272 9.78 15.48 -2.16
C GLY A 272 11.10 14.83 -1.73
N SER A 273 11.81 15.37 -0.74
CA SER A 273 12.96 14.70 -0.14
C SER A 273 12.51 13.55 0.79
N ILE A 274 13.36 12.54 0.94
CA ILE A 274 13.12 11.40 1.83
C ILE A 274 13.91 11.60 3.11
N VAL A 275 13.22 11.62 4.25
CA VAL A 275 13.87 11.86 5.56
C VAL A 275 14.54 10.58 6.08
N LYS A 276 13.84 9.47 6.02
CA LYS A 276 14.28 8.15 6.52
C LYS A 276 13.41 7.03 5.94
N GLY A 277 13.89 5.79 6.05
CA GLY A 277 13.12 4.60 5.66
C GLY A 277 13.36 4.14 4.22
N ALA A 278 14.38 4.70 3.54
CA ALA A 278 14.78 4.33 2.20
C ALA A 278 16.06 3.48 2.14
N GLN A 279 16.50 2.92 3.27
CA GLN A 279 17.77 2.18 3.39
C GLN A 279 17.85 0.93 2.53
N ASN A 280 16.71 0.38 2.10
CA ASN A 280 16.65 -0.80 1.22
C ASN A 280 16.66 -0.43 -0.27
N LEU A 281 16.78 0.86 -0.61
CA LEU A 281 16.89 1.33 -1.99
C LEU A 281 18.37 1.42 -2.41
N PRO A 282 18.68 1.27 -3.72
CA PRO A 282 20.05 1.28 -4.20
C PRO A 282 20.72 2.65 -4.04
N GLY A 283 21.74 2.71 -3.20
CA GLY A 283 22.47 3.94 -2.85
C GLY A 283 21.72 4.80 -1.83
N ASN A 284 22.16 6.05 -1.64
CA ASN A 284 21.60 6.94 -0.62
C ASN A 284 20.49 7.84 -1.19
N TRP A 285 19.23 7.46 -0.97
CA TRP A 285 18.03 8.22 -1.37
C TRP A 285 17.65 9.29 -0.34
N GLU A 286 18.17 9.21 0.88
CA GLU A 286 17.94 10.15 1.98
C GLU A 286 18.92 11.34 1.95
N SER A 287 19.76 11.42 0.91
CA SER A 287 20.71 12.52 0.73
C SER A 287 20.00 13.85 0.50
N SER A 288 20.38 14.89 1.23
CA SER A 288 19.86 16.26 1.03
C SER A 288 20.18 16.86 -0.36
N LYS A 289 21.06 16.21 -1.14
CA LYS A 289 21.39 16.57 -2.53
C LYS A 289 20.60 15.79 -3.56
N PHE A 290 19.65 14.97 -3.14
CA PHE A 290 18.85 14.14 -4.03
C PHE A 290 17.37 14.38 -3.83
N ASN A 291 16.66 14.56 -4.94
CA ASN A 291 15.21 14.70 -4.96
C ASN A 291 14.69 13.96 -6.21
N LEU A 292 13.99 12.84 -5.97
CA LEU A 292 13.47 12.01 -7.07
C LEU A 292 12.44 12.75 -7.93
N PRO A 293 11.41 13.41 -7.36
CA PRO A 293 10.46 14.20 -8.15
C PRO A 293 11.13 15.22 -9.07
N ALA A 294 12.08 16.00 -8.55
CA ALA A 294 12.82 16.97 -9.35
C ALA A 294 13.62 16.31 -10.48
N SER A 295 14.29 15.18 -10.20
CA SER A 295 15.04 14.42 -11.21
C SER A 295 14.12 13.87 -12.31
N LEU A 296 12.89 13.50 -12.00
CA LEU A 296 11.92 13.03 -13.01
C LEU A 296 11.39 14.20 -13.85
N VAL A 297 11.06 15.35 -13.25
CA VAL A 297 10.64 16.55 -13.99
C VAL A 297 11.76 17.02 -14.94
N GLU A 298 13.02 17.02 -14.49
CA GLU A 298 14.17 17.36 -15.34
C GLU A 298 14.29 16.40 -16.55
N ALA A 299 14.12 15.09 -16.32
CA ALA A 299 14.28 14.07 -17.36
C ALA A 299 13.06 13.93 -18.30
N ILE A 300 11.87 14.29 -17.81
CA ILE A 300 10.59 14.23 -18.52
C ILE A 300 9.86 15.54 -18.23
N PRO A 301 10.29 16.67 -18.83
CA PRO A 301 9.72 17.97 -18.49
C PRO A 301 8.27 18.13 -18.95
N GLN A 302 7.87 17.39 -19.98
CA GLN A 302 6.50 17.44 -20.54
C GLN A 302 5.98 16.05 -20.89
N ILE A 303 4.68 15.87 -20.74
CA ILE A 303 3.90 14.73 -21.23
C ILE A 303 2.80 15.31 -22.12
N GLY A 304 2.80 14.96 -23.41
CA GLY A 304 2.03 15.66 -24.40
C GLY A 304 2.47 17.13 -24.50
N ASP A 305 1.50 18.05 -24.51
CA ASP A 305 1.73 19.50 -24.61
C ASP A 305 1.77 20.22 -23.24
N HIS A 306 1.84 19.46 -22.12
CA HIS A 306 1.74 20.02 -20.76
C HIS A 306 2.95 19.68 -19.92
N ASP A 307 3.28 20.57 -19.00
CA ASP A 307 4.36 20.35 -18.04
C ASP A 307 4.07 19.20 -17.12
N THR A 308 5.08 18.36 -16.87
CA THR A 308 4.95 17.16 -16.03
C THR A 308 4.78 17.54 -14.58
N ALA A 309 3.68 17.12 -13.96
CA ALA A 309 3.48 17.15 -12.52
C ALA A 309 3.89 15.81 -11.91
N VAL A 310 4.68 15.85 -10.83
CA VAL A 310 5.09 14.66 -10.08
C VAL A 310 4.63 14.80 -8.65
N LEU A 311 3.98 13.76 -8.13
CA LEU A 311 3.61 13.69 -6.70
C LEU A 311 4.09 12.37 -6.11
N MET A 312 4.76 12.44 -4.95
CA MET A 312 5.30 11.27 -4.27
C MET A 312 4.72 11.16 -2.86
N HIS A 313 4.38 9.94 -2.49
CA HIS A 313 3.97 9.59 -1.14
C HIS A 313 4.58 8.25 -0.70
N ASN A 314 4.46 7.94 0.60
CA ASN A 314 4.87 6.65 1.15
C ASN A 314 4.17 5.48 0.43
N ASP A 315 4.88 4.36 0.23
CA ASP A 315 4.41 3.16 -0.46
C ASP A 315 3.24 2.47 0.24
N GLY A 316 3.24 2.40 1.57
CA GLY A 316 2.11 1.88 2.35
C GLY A 316 0.87 2.77 2.19
N VAL A 317 1.05 4.11 2.19
CA VAL A 317 -0.05 5.04 1.91
C VAL A 317 -0.59 4.81 0.51
N ALA A 318 0.26 4.78 -0.52
CA ALA A 318 -0.20 4.57 -1.89
C ALA A 318 -0.93 3.23 -2.07
N GLN A 319 -0.43 2.14 -1.50
CA GLN A 319 -1.15 0.86 -1.51
C GLN A 319 -2.52 0.97 -0.84
N GLY A 320 -2.60 1.62 0.34
CA GLY A 320 -3.88 1.87 1.01
C GLY A 320 -4.84 2.68 0.14
N LEU A 321 -4.37 3.73 -0.51
CA LEU A 321 -5.19 4.59 -1.35
C LEU A 321 -5.93 3.84 -2.46
N SER A 322 -5.43 2.71 -2.95
CA SER A 322 -6.15 1.88 -3.92
C SER A 322 -7.50 1.37 -3.40
N GLU A 323 -7.67 1.30 -2.08
CA GLU A 323 -8.88 0.82 -1.42
C GLU A 323 -9.91 1.92 -1.12
N VAL A 324 -9.57 3.20 -1.31
CA VAL A 324 -10.47 4.34 -1.05
C VAL A 324 -11.90 4.14 -1.60
N PRO A 325 -12.11 3.63 -2.83
CA PRO A 325 -13.47 3.43 -3.34
C PRO A 325 -14.30 2.41 -2.55
N PHE A 326 -13.64 1.50 -1.84
CA PHE A 326 -14.25 0.38 -1.13
C PHE A 326 -14.32 0.58 0.39
N MET A 327 -13.82 1.72 0.89
CA MET A 327 -13.82 2.09 2.31
C MET A 327 -14.83 3.18 2.65
N GLN A 328 -15.79 3.46 1.77
CA GLN A 328 -16.74 4.57 1.94
C GLN A 328 -17.80 4.31 3.03
N ASP A 329 -17.93 3.08 3.49
CA ASP A 329 -18.86 2.63 4.55
C ASP A 329 -18.26 2.70 5.96
N VAL A 330 -16.97 3.01 6.11
CA VAL A 330 -16.28 3.21 7.40
C VAL A 330 -15.70 4.62 7.48
N GLU A 331 -15.55 5.16 8.67
CA GLU A 331 -14.93 6.47 8.86
C GLU A 331 -13.42 6.37 8.95
N CYS A 332 -12.93 5.41 9.73
CA CYS A 332 -11.53 5.23 10.05
C CYS A 332 -11.05 3.84 9.64
N TRP A 333 -9.99 3.78 8.85
CA TRP A 333 -9.45 2.52 8.38
C TRP A 333 -7.93 2.57 8.21
N GLY A 334 -7.30 1.42 8.14
CA GLY A 334 -5.85 1.31 8.00
C GLY A 334 -5.43 0.34 6.91
N VAL A 335 -4.15 0.37 6.58
CA VAL A 335 -3.48 -0.62 5.75
C VAL A 335 -2.25 -1.15 6.46
N LEU A 336 -2.04 -2.45 6.38
CA LEU A 336 -0.79 -3.12 6.73
C LEU A 336 -0.25 -3.82 5.48
N THR A 337 0.98 -3.55 5.09
CA THR A 337 1.60 -4.17 3.90
C THR A 337 2.70 -5.13 4.33
N ILE A 338 2.44 -6.45 4.18
CA ILE A 338 3.36 -7.52 4.57
C ILE A 338 4.32 -7.81 3.40
N GLY A 339 5.54 -7.30 3.50
CA GLY A 339 6.62 -7.47 2.54
C GLY A 339 7.90 -7.97 3.21
N THR A 340 9.04 -7.42 2.83
CA THR A 340 10.33 -7.59 3.53
C THR A 340 10.24 -7.06 4.97
N GLY A 341 9.49 -5.97 5.17
CA GLY A 341 9.06 -5.44 6.45
C GLY A 341 7.55 -5.26 6.49
N LEU A 342 7.05 -4.58 7.51
CA LEU A 342 5.64 -4.23 7.68
C LEU A 342 5.44 -2.74 7.42
N GLY A 343 4.93 -2.38 6.25
CA GLY A 343 4.44 -1.03 5.99
C GLY A 343 3.08 -0.81 6.64
N ASN A 344 2.76 0.45 6.97
CA ASN A 344 1.49 0.78 7.61
C ASN A 344 1.07 2.22 7.30
N ALA A 345 -0.24 2.43 7.18
CA ALA A 345 -0.85 3.75 7.16
C ALA A 345 -2.27 3.69 7.71
N ARG A 346 -2.72 4.80 8.28
CA ARG A 346 -4.09 4.96 8.81
C ARG A 346 -4.74 6.17 8.19
N PHE A 347 -6.03 6.05 7.87
CA PHE A 347 -6.79 7.04 7.11
C PHE A 347 -8.11 7.36 7.81
N THR A 348 -8.53 8.62 7.67
CA THR A 348 -9.90 9.07 7.93
C THR A 348 -10.54 9.50 6.62
N ASN A 349 -11.72 8.94 6.30
CA ASN A 349 -12.46 9.32 5.11
C ASN A 349 -12.99 10.76 5.24
N ARG A 350 -12.74 11.56 4.20
CA ARG A 350 -13.26 12.93 4.13
C ARG A 350 -14.69 12.92 3.63
N ARG A 351 -15.64 13.32 4.47
CA ARG A 351 -17.03 13.48 4.07
C ARG A 351 -17.14 14.55 2.98
N LYS A 352 -17.83 14.25 1.89
CA LYS A 352 -18.10 15.26 0.84
C LYS A 352 -18.97 16.35 1.46
N ASP A 353 -18.67 17.63 1.18
CA ASP A 353 -19.41 18.79 1.74
C ASP A 353 -20.94 18.74 1.53
N LYS A 354 -21.41 17.98 0.52
CA LYS A 354 -22.84 17.74 0.30
C LYS A 354 -23.51 16.90 1.38
N ASP A 355 -22.78 16.00 2.03
CA ASP A 355 -23.31 15.16 3.10
C ASP A 355 -23.32 15.94 4.42
N LYS A 356 -22.32 16.80 4.67
CA LYS A 356 -22.36 17.77 5.79
C LYS A 356 -23.59 18.70 5.73
N LEU A 357 -23.95 19.17 4.53
CA LEU A 357 -25.13 20.02 4.35
C LEU A 357 -26.46 19.27 4.56
N LYS A 358 -26.51 17.96 4.39
CA LYS A 358 -27.67 17.12 4.70
C LYS A 358 -27.78 16.83 6.18
N ASP A 359 -26.67 16.51 6.83
CA ASP A 359 -26.62 16.25 8.28
C ASP A 359 -26.96 17.51 9.06
N ASP A 360 -26.43 18.69 8.67
CA ASP A 360 -26.77 19.98 9.24
C ASP A 360 -28.26 20.37 9.04
N LYS A 361 -28.89 19.95 7.94
CA LYS A 361 -30.33 20.11 7.71
C LYS A 361 -31.15 19.19 8.60
N ASN A 362 -30.81 17.92 8.66
CA ASN A 362 -31.51 16.93 9.48
C ASN A 362 -31.43 17.28 10.96
N GLU A 363 -30.24 17.70 11.48
CA GLU A 363 -30.11 18.20 12.85
C GLU A 363 -30.97 19.46 13.14
N LYS A 364 -31.09 20.37 12.17
CA LYS A 364 -31.91 21.57 12.30
C LYS A 364 -33.39 21.25 12.28
N ASP A 365 -33.82 20.28 11.51
CA ASP A 365 -35.20 19.84 11.41
C ASP A 365 -35.59 19.03 12.66
N GLU A 366 -34.75 18.16 13.19
CA GLU A 366 -34.97 17.49 14.48
C GLU A 366 -35.06 18.47 15.69
N LYS A 367 -34.20 19.51 15.68
CA LYS A 367 -34.26 20.57 16.73
C LYS A 367 -35.50 21.43 16.61
N LYS A 368 -36.08 21.58 15.41
CA LYS A 368 -37.38 22.29 15.24
C LYS A 368 -38.57 21.43 15.69
N GLU A 369 -38.57 20.13 15.37
CA GLU A 369 -39.63 19.23 15.82
C GLU A 369 -39.68 19.07 17.35
N LYS A 370 -38.53 19.07 18.02
CA LYS A 370 -38.49 19.05 19.50
C LYS A 370 -39.00 20.34 20.15
N LYS A 371 -38.82 21.50 19.49
CA LYS A 371 -39.33 22.80 20.01
C LYS A 371 -40.81 23.04 19.77
N THR A 372 -41.48 22.25 18.94
CA THR A 372 -42.91 22.32 18.66
C THR A 372 -43.74 21.35 19.50
N LYS A 373 -43.09 20.52 20.33
CA LYS A 373 -43.75 19.52 21.21
C LYS A 373 -43.68 19.89 22.70
N ASP A 374 -43.07 21.01 23.04
CA ASP A 374 -43.10 21.69 24.34
C ASP A 374 -43.99 22.94 24.22
#